data_edd1f61db1738b4cd3713674d7e504c0
#
_entry.id   edd1f61db1738b4cd3713674d7e504c0
#
_cell.length_a   1.000
_cell.length_b   1.000
_cell.length_c   1.000
_cell.angle_alpha   90.00
_cell.angle_beta   90.00
_cell.angle_gamma   90.00
#
_symmetry.space_group_name_H-M   'P 1'
#
loop_
_entity.id
_entity.type
_entity.pdbx_description
1 polymer ?
#
loop_
_entity_poly.entity_id
_entity_poly.type
_entity_poly.pdbx_seq_one_letter_code
_entity_poly.pdbx_strand_id
1 'polypeptide(L)'
;MSAIIASDLDRTLIYSAAALGLAMPDAEAPRLLCVETYERKPLSYMTETAAGLLAELAGRTTFVPTTTRTREQYGRIHLPGPAPEFAICANGGHLLVRGESDPDWQRIVAERLAAQCAPLDEIRTHLVRTADPAWLLKERVAEDLFAYLVVERPLLPDTWVKDLAGWAGERGWTVSLQGRKIYAVPQPLTKSAAVAEVARRTGASEILAAGDSLLDADLLLAADRGWRPGHGELADSGWSAPHVTALEERGVAAGEEIVRAFIRGAVPPSHAR
;
A
#
# COMPACT_ATOMS: atom_id res chain seq x y z
N MET A 1 -20.52 16.56 3.95
CA MET A 1 -19.11 16.48 3.52
C MET A 1 -18.91 15.08 3.04
N SER A 2 -18.38 14.87 1.82
CA SER A 2 -18.08 13.52 1.29
C SER A 2 -16.62 13.22 1.60
N ALA A 3 -16.38 12.09 2.28
CA ALA A 3 -15.05 11.61 2.55
C ALA A 3 -14.68 10.49 1.57
N ILE A 4 -13.41 10.41 1.17
CA ILE A 4 -12.82 9.23 0.55
C ILE A 4 -11.94 8.51 1.55
N ILE A 5 -11.87 7.18 1.41
CA ILE A 5 -11.06 6.32 2.26
C ILE A 5 -10.05 5.61 1.37
N ALA A 6 -8.79 6.00 1.48
CA ALA A 6 -7.68 5.46 0.71
C ALA A 6 -6.83 4.54 1.59
N SER A 7 -6.77 3.26 1.32
CA SER A 7 -6.00 2.33 2.13
C SER A 7 -5.02 1.52 1.30
N ASP A 8 -3.78 1.42 1.79
CA ASP A 8 -2.91 0.35 1.37
C ASP A 8 -3.55 -1.01 1.66
N LEU A 9 -3.09 -2.06 0.98
CA LEU A 9 -3.62 -3.40 1.08
C LEU A 9 -2.69 -4.33 1.85
N ASP A 10 -1.48 -4.56 1.35
CA ASP A 10 -0.57 -5.56 1.90
C ASP A 10 -0.08 -5.16 3.30
N ARG A 11 -0.33 -6.04 4.30
CA ARG A 11 0.02 -5.78 5.71
C ARG A 11 -0.72 -4.60 6.36
N THR A 12 -1.70 -4.04 5.65
CA THR A 12 -2.60 -2.99 6.15
C THR A 12 -4.02 -3.51 6.30
N LEU A 13 -4.62 -4.06 5.24
CA LEU A 13 -5.96 -4.68 5.27
C LEU A 13 -5.92 -6.18 4.97
N ILE A 14 -4.98 -6.64 4.14
CA ILE A 14 -4.82 -8.05 3.76
C ILE A 14 -3.44 -8.56 4.13
N TYR A 15 -3.35 -9.85 4.45
CA TYR A 15 -2.16 -10.44 5.03
C TYR A 15 -1.84 -11.79 4.40
N SER A 16 -0.59 -12.01 4.01
CA SER A 16 -0.11 -13.35 3.71
C SER A 16 -0.10 -14.22 4.98
N ALA A 17 -0.12 -15.54 4.85
CA ALA A 17 -0.08 -16.45 6.00
C ALA A 17 1.06 -16.12 6.98
N ALA A 18 2.26 -15.77 6.47
CA ALA A 18 3.40 -15.40 7.30
C ALA A 18 3.26 -14.02 8.00
N ALA A 19 2.33 -13.17 7.56
CA ALA A 19 2.12 -11.83 8.10
C ALA A 19 0.90 -11.73 9.02
N LEU A 20 0.13 -12.81 9.21
CA LEU A 20 -1.09 -12.81 10.03
C LEU A 20 -0.82 -12.40 11.49
N GLY A 21 0.34 -12.74 12.04
CA GLY A 21 0.70 -12.37 13.41
C GLY A 21 -0.15 -13.06 14.48
N LEU A 22 -0.67 -14.24 14.17
CA LEU A 22 -1.48 -15.03 15.11
C LEU A 22 -0.56 -15.79 16.09
N ALA A 23 -0.64 -15.45 17.37
CA ALA A 23 0.15 -16.03 18.44
C ALA A 23 -0.73 -16.65 19.53
N MET A 24 -1.94 -17.12 19.16
CA MET A 24 -2.91 -17.75 20.05
C MET A 24 -3.23 -19.17 19.57
N PRO A 25 -3.83 -20.03 20.43
CA PRO A 25 -4.35 -21.33 20.02
C PRO A 25 -5.41 -21.20 18.92
N ASP A 26 -5.50 -22.20 18.03
CA ASP A 26 -6.45 -22.21 16.90
C ASP A 26 -7.91 -21.96 17.34
N ALA A 27 -8.30 -22.46 18.53
CA ALA A 27 -9.64 -22.26 19.07
C ALA A 27 -9.99 -20.81 19.42
N GLU A 28 -8.96 -19.96 19.60
CA GLU A 28 -9.08 -18.54 19.93
C GLU A 28 -8.79 -17.65 18.70
N ALA A 29 -8.25 -18.25 17.62
CA ALA A 29 -7.89 -17.50 16.42
C ALA A 29 -9.14 -16.96 15.71
N PRO A 30 -9.07 -15.75 15.15
CA PRO A 30 -10.18 -15.21 14.37
C PRO A 30 -10.40 -16.05 13.11
N ARG A 31 -11.65 -16.16 12.69
CA ARG A 31 -11.97 -16.77 11.40
C ARG A 31 -11.41 -15.88 10.28
N LEU A 32 -10.79 -16.51 9.30
CA LEU A 32 -10.13 -15.84 8.19
C LEU A 32 -10.88 -16.06 6.89
N LEU A 33 -11.03 -14.98 6.13
CA LEU A 33 -11.49 -14.99 4.75
C LEU A 33 -10.26 -14.93 3.82
N CYS A 34 -10.14 -15.86 2.88
CA CYS A 34 -9.17 -15.77 1.79
C CYS A 34 -9.69 -14.79 0.75
N VAL A 35 -8.95 -13.71 0.51
CA VAL A 35 -9.30 -12.65 -0.45
C VAL A 35 -8.44 -12.67 -1.71
N GLU A 36 -7.44 -13.54 -1.77
CA GLU A 36 -6.60 -13.72 -2.95
C GLU A 36 -6.19 -15.17 -3.10
N THR A 37 -6.30 -15.69 -4.32
CA THR A 37 -5.75 -16.98 -4.71
C THR A 37 -4.82 -16.81 -5.91
N TYR A 38 -3.71 -17.52 -5.91
CA TYR A 38 -2.77 -17.58 -7.05
C TYR A 38 -2.33 -19.02 -7.29
N GLU A 39 -2.39 -19.47 -8.54
CA GLU A 39 -2.09 -20.87 -8.92
C GLU A 39 -2.83 -21.89 -8.04
N ARG A 40 -4.12 -21.64 -7.75
CA ARG A 40 -5.00 -22.45 -6.88
C ARG A 40 -4.56 -22.53 -5.42
N LYS A 41 -3.65 -21.65 -4.98
CA LYS A 41 -3.22 -21.56 -3.58
C LYS A 41 -3.75 -20.28 -2.97
N PRO A 42 -4.26 -20.33 -1.74
CA PRO A 42 -4.65 -19.12 -1.01
C PRO A 42 -3.39 -18.31 -0.69
N LEU A 43 -3.45 -17.00 -0.91
CA LEU A 43 -2.28 -16.13 -0.81
C LEU A 43 -2.45 -15.01 0.21
N SER A 44 -3.61 -14.34 0.24
CA SER A 44 -3.89 -13.24 1.16
C SER A 44 -5.21 -13.42 1.87
N TYR A 45 -5.24 -12.96 3.13
CA TYR A 45 -6.35 -13.16 4.06
C TYR A 45 -6.68 -11.85 4.78
N MET A 46 -7.90 -11.79 5.31
CA MET A 46 -8.34 -10.84 6.32
C MET A 46 -9.26 -11.55 7.30
N THR A 47 -9.56 -10.96 8.46
CA THR A 47 -10.56 -11.56 9.36
C THR A 47 -11.97 -11.47 8.77
N GLU A 48 -12.85 -12.43 9.06
CA GLU A 48 -14.25 -12.35 8.66
C GLU A 48 -14.93 -11.08 9.22
N THR A 49 -14.53 -10.65 10.41
CA THR A 49 -15.01 -9.40 11.01
C THR A 49 -14.60 -8.18 10.17
N ALA A 50 -13.29 -8.07 9.83
CA ALA A 50 -12.81 -6.99 8.98
C ALA A 50 -13.51 -7.01 7.61
N ALA A 51 -13.75 -8.20 7.05
CA ALA A 51 -14.45 -8.38 5.78
C ALA A 51 -15.88 -7.82 5.82
N GLY A 52 -16.64 -8.15 6.87
CA GLY A 52 -18.00 -7.61 7.05
C GLY A 52 -18.03 -6.10 7.23
N LEU A 53 -17.12 -5.58 8.05
CA LEU A 53 -16.97 -4.14 8.29
C LEU A 53 -16.54 -3.38 7.03
N LEU A 54 -15.61 -3.93 6.24
CA LEU A 54 -15.18 -3.32 4.98
C LEU A 54 -16.31 -3.28 3.95
N ALA A 55 -17.09 -4.35 3.84
CA ALA A 55 -18.25 -4.39 2.96
C ALA A 55 -19.29 -3.32 3.32
N GLU A 56 -19.55 -3.13 4.61
CA GLU A 56 -20.44 -2.08 5.10
C GLU A 56 -19.89 -0.68 4.78
N LEU A 57 -18.62 -0.44 5.06
CA LEU A 57 -17.93 0.82 4.81
C LEU A 57 -17.97 1.19 3.32
N ALA A 58 -17.55 0.26 2.45
CA ALA A 58 -17.52 0.45 1.00
C ALA A 58 -18.91 0.65 0.37
N GLY A 59 -19.97 0.16 1.02
CA GLY A 59 -21.35 0.42 0.62
C GLY A 59 -21.86 1.83 0.93
N ARG A 60 -21.15 2.59 1.77
CA ARG A 60 -21.58 3.92 2.26
C ARG A 60 -20.62 5.05 1.91
N THR A 61 -19.39 4.72 1.52
CA THR A 61 -18.31 5.69 1.28
C THR A 61 -17.57 5.34 -0.01
N THR A 62 -16.81 6.30 -0.54
CA THR A 62 -15.88 6.02 -1.62
C THR A 62 -14.61 5.40 -1.05
N PHE A 63 -14.56 4.07 -1.07
CA PHE A 63 -13.37 3.31 -0.68
C PHE A 63 -12.44 3.13 -1.90
N VAL A 64 -11.16 3.48 -1.72
CA VAL A 64 -10.13 3.48 -2.77
C VAL A 64 -8.98 2.58 -2.33
N PRO A 65 -8.94 1.31 -2.76
CA PRO A 65 -7.76 0.47 -2.59
C PRO A 65 -6.54 1.13 -3.24
N THR A 66 -5.43 1.25 -2.51
CA THR A 66 -4.26 2.03 -2.94
C THR A 66 -2.98 1.22 -2.69
N THR A 67 -2.45 0.57 -3.72
CA THR A 67 -1.42 -0.47 -3.55
C THR A 67 -0.20 -0.29 -4.44
N THR A 68 0.95 -0.82 -4.02
CA THR A 68 2.14 -0.99 -4.87
C THR A 68 2.01 -2.15 -5.86
N ARG A 69 1.00 -3.00 -5.73
CA ARG A 69 0.77 -4.12 -6.65
C ARG A 69 0.52 -3.63 -8.07
N THR A 70 0.96 -4.42 -9.05
CA THR A 70 0.56 -4.22 -10.46
C THR A 70 -0.95 -4.41 -10.64
N ARG A 71 -1.50 -3.95 -11.75
CA ARG A 71 -2.92 -4.18 -12.09
C ARG A 71 -3.27 -5.66 -12.11
N GLU A 72 -2.41 -6.50 -12.71
CA GLU A 72 -2.57 -7.94 -12.74
C GLU A 72 -2.63 -8.53 -11.31
N GLN A 73 -1.73 -8.09 -10.43
CA GLN A 73 -1.69 -8.56 -9.05
C GLN A 73 -2.90 -8.08 -8.25
N TYR A 74 -3.33 -6.84 -8.46
CA TYR A 74 -4.54 -6.29 -7.84
C TYR A 74 -5.80 -7.01 -8.33
N GLY A 75 -5.90 -7.31 -9.62
CA GLY A 75 -7.03 -8.03 -10.21
C GLY A 75 -7.30 -9.43 -9.64
N ARG A 76 -6.33 -10.00 -8.87
CA ARG A 76 -6.52 -11.27 -8.15
C ARG A 76 -7.15 -11.10 -6.76
N ILE A 77 -7.26 -9.85 -6.27
CA ILE A 77 -7.80 -9.56 -4.94
C ILE A 77 -9.31 -9.36 -5.04
N HIS A 78 -10.04 -10.10 -4.24
CA HIS A 78 -11.50 -10.03 -4.14
C HIS A 78 -11.87 -9.45 -2.76
N LEU A 79 -11.84 -8.12 -2.66
CA LEU A 79 -12.26 -7.45 -1.44
C LEU A 79 -13.77 -7.60 -1.22
N PRO A 80 -14.22 -7.75 0.03
CA PRO A 80 -15.64 -7.81 0.36
C PRO A 80 -16.37 -6.50 0.07
N GLY A 81 -17.63 -6.60 -0.34
CA GLY A 81 -18.49 -5.46 -0.63
C GLY A 81 -18.60 -5.13 -2.12
N PRO A 82 -19.12 -3.94 -2.45
CA PRO A 82 -19.22 -3.50 -3.83
C PRO A 82 -17.86 -3.29 -4.47
N ALA A 83 -17.76 -3.55 -5.77
CA ALA A 83 -16.53 -3.23 -6.52
C ALA A 83 -16.22 -1.74 -6.43
N PRO A 84 -14.98 -1.36 -6.07
CA PRO A 84 -14.62 0.04 -5.94
C PRO A 84 -14.68 0.76 -7.30
N GLU A 85 -15.24 1.97 -7.31
CA GLU A 85 -15.24 2.82 -8.50
C GLU A 85 -13.85 3.25 -8.91
N PHE A 86 -12.98 3.50 -7.91
CA PHE A 86 -11.58 3.88 -8.10
C PHE A 86 -10.67 2.89 -7.37
N ALA A 87 -9.54 2.57 -7.99
CA ALA A 87 -8.45 1.88 -7.32
C ALA A 87 -7.11 2.43 -7.83
N ILE A 88 -6.09 2.38 -6.99
CA ILE A 88 -4.76 2.88 -7.31
C ILE A 88 -3.79 1.72 -7.25
N CYS A 89 -3.10 1.46 -8.37
CA CYS A 89 -2.12 0.40 -8.52
C CYS A 89 -0.74 0.96 -8.84
N ALA A 90 0.29 0.10 -8.72
CA ALA A 90 1.68 0.42 -9.00
C ALA A 90 2.14 1.72 -8.32
N ASN A 91 1.82 1.86 -7.01
CA ASN A 91 2.20 3.02 -6.19
C ASN A 91 1.72 4.38 -6.73
N GLY A 92 0.56 4.44 -7.37
CA GLY A 92 0.05 5.66 -8.01
C GLY A 92 0.30 5.72 -9.51
N GLY A 93 0.97 4.74 -10.10
CA GLY A 93 1.23 4.67 -11.55
C GLY A 93 -0.03 4.47 -12.37
N HIS A 94 -1.00 3.75 -11.82
CA HIS A 94 -2.30 3.56 -12.44
C HIS A 94 -3.41 4.03 -11.51
N LEU A 95 -4.25 4.90 -12.01
CA LEU A 95 -5.59 5.17 -11.48
C LEU A 95 -6.57 4.32 -12.28
N LEU A 96 -7.21 3.37 -11.62
CA LEU A 96 -8.26 2.56 -12.23
C LEU A 96 -9.61 3.22 -11.98
N VAL A 97 -10.41 3.34 -13.03
CA VAL A 97 -11.80 3.77 -12.97
C VAL A 97 -12.67 2.59 -13.42
N ARG A 98 -13.45 2.02 -12.50
CA ARG A 98 -14.27 0.81 -12.74
C ARG A 98 -13.46 -0.36 -13.32
N GLY A 99 -12.22 -0.52 -12.82
CA GLY A 99 -11.30 -1.59 -13.20
C GLY A 99 -10.38 -1.29 -14.39
N GLU A 100 -10.64 -0.22 -15.15
CA GLU A 100 -9.85 0.15 -16.32
C GLU A 100 -8.87 1.29 -16.00
N SER A 101 -7.66 1.20 -16.54
CA SER A 101 -6.65 2.25 -16.36
C SER A 101 -7.04 3.54 -17.08
N ASP A 102 -7.00 4.64 -16.36
CA ASP A 102 -7.25 5.97 -16.90
C ASP A 102 -6.07 6.45 -17.77
N PRO A 103 -6.28 6.68 -19.08
CA PRO A 103 -5.19 7.03 -20.00
C PRO A 103 -4.64 8.45 -19.76
N ASP A 104 -5.46 9.37 -19.29
CA ASP A 104 -5.01 10.73 -18.97
C ASP A 104 -4.10 10.73 -17.76
N TRP A 105 -4.44 9.92 -16.73
CA TRP A 105 -3.57 9.72 -15.58
C TRP A 105 -2.23 9.11 -15.99
N GLN A 106 -2.25 8.08 -16.83
CA GLN A 106 -1.01 7.45 -17.33
C GLN A 106 -0.10 8.45 -18.05
N ARG A 107 -0.66 9.33 -18.88
CA ARG A 107 0.09 10.39 -19.57
C ARG A 107 0.74 11.36 -18.55
N ILE A 108 -0.03 11.79 -17.53
CA ILE A 108 0.48 12.67 -16.47
C ILE A 108 1.64 12.01 -15.72
N VAL A 109 1.50 10.71 -15.38
CA VAL A 109 2.58 9.96 -14.72
C VAL A 109 3.82 9.90 -15.60
N ALA A 110 3.68 9.51 -16.88
CA ALA A 110 4.81 9.40 -17.80
C ALA A 110 5.57 10.74 -17.95
N GLU A 111 4.86 11.86 -18.08
CA GLU A 111 5.44 13.20 -18.16
C GLU A 111 6.22 13.57 -16.88
N ARG A 112 5.68 13.26 -15.70
CA ARG A 112 6.34 13.52 -14.42
C ARG A 112 7.61 12.70 -14.25
N LEU A 113 7.55 11.40 -14.58
CA LEU A 113 8.72 10.52 -14.48
C LEU A 113 9.85 10.99 -15.40
N ALA A 114 9.53 11.30 -16.67
CA ALA A 114 10.52 11.77 -17.63
C ALA A 114 11.21 13.10 -17.21
N ALA A 115 10.48 13.94 -16.47
CA ALA A 115 11.00 15.24 -16.06
C ALA A 115 11.78 15.22 -14.74
N GLN A 116 11.55 14.27 -13.85
CA GLN A 116 11.96 14.39 -12.44
C GLN A 116 12.85 13.25 -11.91
N CYS A 117 13.06 12.19 -12.67
CA CYS A 117 13.90 11.08 -12.22
C CYS A 117 14.72 10.45 -13.35
N ALA A 118 15.78 9.74 -12.97
CA ALA A 118 16.59 8.97 -13.89
C ALA A 118 15.77 7.83 -14.53
N PRO A 119 16.12 7.38 -15.74
CA PRO A 119 15.41 6.28 -16.41
C PRO A 119 15.44 4.97 -15.61
N LEU A 120 14.36 4.20 -15.69
CA LEU A 120 14.21 2.90 -15.03
C LEU A 120 15.38 1.94 -15.35
N ASP A 121 15.86 1.92 -16.58
CA ASP A 121 16.96 1.03 -17.00
C ASP A 121 18.28 1.33 -16.29
N GLU A 122 18.57 2.60 -15.96
CA GLU A 122 19.74 2.97 -15.15
C GLU A 122 19.63 2.35 -13.75
N ILE A 123 18.47 2.47 -13.14
CA ILE A 123 18.19 1.92 -11.80
C ILE A 123 18.29 0.39 -11.80
N ARG A 124 17.65 -0.27 -12.76
CA ARG A 124 17.71 -1.73 -12.91
C ARG A 124 19.12 -2.23 -13.10
N THR A 125 19.89 -1.57 -13.97
CA THR A 125 21.29 -1.93 -14.21
C THR A 125 22.10 -1.83 -12.92
N HIS A 126 21.90 -0.80 -12.12
CA HIS A 126 22.58 -0.64 -10.85
C HIS A 126 22.16 -1.70 -9.83
N LEU A 127 20.86 -1.94 -9.68
CA LEU A 127 20.31 -2.98 -8.79
C LEU A 127 20.94 -4.35 -9.06
N VAL A 128 20.92 -4.79 -10.31
CA VAL A 128 21.45 -6.12 -10.69
C VAL A 128 22.97 -6.19 -10.55
N ARG A 129 23.69 -5.10 -10.91
CA ARG A 129 25.16 -5.08 -10.84
C ARG A 129 25.69 -5.11 -9.41
N THR A 130 24.97 -4.51 -8.46
CA THR A 130 25.44 -4.37 -7.07
C THR A 130 24.86 -5.40 -6.12
N ALA A 131 23.79 -6.09 -6.52
CA ALA A 131 23.19 -7.16 -5.72
C ALA A 131 24.09 -8.43 -5.74
N ASP A 132 24.26 -9.03 -4.56
CA ASP A 132 25.00 -10.30 -4.43
C ASP A 132 24.05 -11.48 -4.69
N PRO A 133 24.44 -12.42 -5.56
CA PRO A 133 23.68 -13.66 -5.81
C PRO A 133 23.39 -14.49 -4.55
N ALA A 134 24.14 -14.32 -3.47
CA ALA A 134 23.92 -15.03 -2.21
C ALA A 134 22.56 -14.70 -1.56
N TRP A 135 22.05 -13.50 -1.76
CA TRP A 135 20.76 -13.08 -1.21
C TRP A 135 19.75 -12.60 -2.27
N LEU A 136 20.17 -12.36 -3.53
CA LEU A 136 19.25 -11.97 -4.59
C LEU A 136 18.52 -13.21 -5.12
N LEU A 137 17.20 -13.27 -4.95
CA LEU A 137 16.37 -14.36 -5.47
C LEU A 137 15.78 -14.04 -6.84
N LYS A 138 15.27 -12.83 -7.01
CA LYS A 138 14.60 -12.40 -8.26
C LYS A 138 14.64 -10.89 -8.42
N GLU A 139 14.80 -10.42 -9.67
CA GLU A 139 14.47 -9.06 -10.09
C GLU A 139 13.09 -9.06 -10.74
N ARG A 140 12.34 -8.00 -10.55
CA ARG A 140 11.03 -7.76 -11.16
C ARG A 140 10.89 -6.29 -11.55
N VAL A 141 10.18 -6.07 -12.63
CA VAL A 141 9.71 -4.75 -13.06
C VAL A 141 8.18 -4.72 -12.89
N ALA A 142 7.67 -3.62 -12.37
CA ALA A 142 6.25 -3.39 -12.18
C ALA A 142 5.76 -2.34 -13.19
N GLU A 143 4.94 -2.75 -14.16
CA GLU A 143 4.24 -1.90 -15.15
C GLU A 143 5.17 -0.95 -15.93
N ASP A 144 6.45 -1.30 -16.11
CA ASP A 144 7.51 -0.45 -16.66
C ASP A 144 7.72 0.88 -15.92
N LEU A 145 7.27 0.96 -14.67
CA LEU A 145 7.33 2.15 -13.84
C LEU A 145 8.44 2.09 -12.79
N PHE A 146 8.63 0.94 -12.16
CA PHE A 146 9.64 0.76 -11.12
C PHE A 146 10.13 -0.70 -11.05
N ALA A 147 11.24 -0.90 -10.33
CA ALA A 147 11.82 -2.22 -10.14
C ALA A 147 11.81 -2.62 -8.66
N TYR A 148 11.78 -3.93 -8.41
CA TYR A 148 12.01 -4.46 -7.07
C TYR A 148 12.80 -5.77 -7.11
N LEU A 149 13.56 -6.01 -6.04
CA LEU A 149 14.26 -7.25 -5.80
C LEU A 149 13.51 -8.08 -4.77
N VAL A 150 13.44 -9.39 -5.00
CA VAL A 150 13.03 -10.36 -3.98
C VAL A 150 14.30 -10.96 -3.41
N VAL A 151 14.46 -10.93 -2.09
CA VAL A 151 15.71 -11.26 -1.41
C VAL A 151 15.55 -12.30 -0.31
N GLU A 152 16.63 -12.99 0.01
CA GLU A 152 16.76 -13.78 1.23
C GLU A 152 17.09 -12.83 2.38
N ARG A 153 16.06 -12.41 3.13
CA ARG A 153 16.14 -11.31 4.10
C ARG A 153 17.24 -11.47 5.17
N PRO A 154 17.48 -12.69 5.74
CA PRO A 154 18.54 -12.88 6.73
C PRO A 154 19.97 -12.68 6.18
N LEU A 155 20.16 -12.80 4.88
CA LEU A 155 21.46 -12.65 4.22
C LEU A 155 21.68 -11.25 3.64
N LEU A 156 20.65 -10.39 3.61
CA LEU A 156 20.74 -9.04 3.06
C LEU A 156 21.50 -8.10 3.99
N PRO A 157 22.62 -7.47 3.56
CA PRO A 157 23.32 -6.48 4.37
C PRO A 157 22.52 -5.16 4.47
N ASP A 158 22.33 -4.66 5.69
CA ASP A 158 21.65 -3.37 5.90
C ASP A 158 22.44 -2.19 5.29
N THR A 159 23.76 -2.29 5.20
CA THR A 159 24.63 -1.31 4.54
C THR A 159 24.29 -1.19 3.05
N TRP A 160 24.07 -2.31 2.36
CA TRP A 160 23.74 -2.30 0.94
C TRP A 160 22.41 -1.55 0.67
N VAL A 161 21.41 -1.74 1.52
CA VAL A 161 20.12 -1.03 1.40
C VAL A 161 20.30 0.48 1.60
N LYS A 162 21.13 0.89 2.56
CA LYS A 162 21.43 2.31 2.81
C LYS A 162 22.20 2.96 1.67
N ASP A 163 23.21 2.26 1.14
CA ASP A 163 24.00 2.74 0.02
C ASP A 163 23.14 2.88 -1.24
N LEU A 164 22.28 1.89 -1.49
CA LEU A 164 21.30 1.94 -2.56
C LEU A 164 20.35 3.13 -2.40
N ALA A 165 19.84 3.36 -1.20
CA ALA A 165 18.91 4.47 -0.93
C ALA A 165 19.57 5.83 -1.20
N GLY A 166 20.83 6.02 -0.78
CA GLY A 166 21.59 7.23 -1.09
C GLY A 166 21.81 7.43 -2.59
N TRP A 167 22.29 6.40 -3.28
CA TRP A 167 22.55 6.43 -4.72
C TRP A 167 21.26 6.69 -5.55
N ALA A 168 20.16 6.02 -5.18
CA ALA A 168 18.87 6.17 -5.84
C ALA A 168 18.25 7.55 -5.57
N GLY A 169 18.40 8.07 -4.33
CA GLY A 169 17.91 9.38 -3.93
C GLY A 169 18.46 10.53 -4.80
N GLU A 170 19.76 10.49 -5.13
CA GLU A 170 20.39 11.44 -6.04
C GLU A 170 19.82 11.42 -7.48
N ARG A 171 19.06 10.35 -7.81
CA ARG A 171 18.47 10.10 -9.13
C ARG A 171 16.96 10.27 -9.16
N GLY A 172 16.39 10.83 -8.09
CA GLY A 172 14.94 11.02 -7.95
C GLY A 172 14.17 9.73 -7.67
N TRP A 173 14.81 8.73 -7.03
CA TRP A 173 14.20 7.46 -6.67
C TRP A 173 14.23 7.23 -5.17
N THR A 174 13.20 6.55 -4.65
CA THR A 174 13.08 6.14 -3.26
C THR A 174 13.28 4.62 -3.15
N VAL A 175 13.96 4.18 -2.09
CA VAL A 175 14.12 2.76 -1.76
C VAL A 175 13.31 2.43 -0.51
N SER A 176 12.51 1.36 -0.57
CA SER A 176 11.70 0.84 0.52
C SER A 176 11.91 -0.66 0.66
N LEU A 177 12.08 -1.13 1.91
CA LEU A 177 12.29 -2.53 2.23
C LEU A 177 11.05 -3.10 2.95
N GLN A 178 10.24 -3.86 2.23
CA GLN A 178 8.99 -4.43 2.72
C GLN A 178 9.10 -5.96 2.77
N GLY A 179 9.23 -6.53 3.96
CA GLY A 179 9.42 -7.95 4.15
C GLY A 179 10.66 -8.47 3.41
N ARG A 180 10.46 -9.23 2.33
CA ARG A 180 11.53 -9.75 1.46
C ARG A 180 11.67 -9.01 0.13
N LYS A 181 11.09 -7.83 0.00
CA LYS A 181 11.15 -7.05 -1.23
C LYS A 181 11.82 -5.71 -1.00
N ILE A 182 12.77 -5.38 -1.86
CA ILE A 182 13.40 -4.07 -1.91
C ILE A 182 12.84 -3.38 -3.15
N TYR A 183 12.05 -2.35 -2.94
CA TYR A 183 11.49 -1.53 -3.99
C TYR A 183 12.40 -0.34 -4.30
N ALA A 184 12.64 -0.07 -5.58
CA ALA A 184 13.17 1.19 -6.05
C ALA A 184 12.07 1.86 -6.88
N VAL A 185 11.49 2.95 -6.35
CA VAL A 185 10.30 3.62 -6.89
C VAL A 185 10.64 5.08 -7.20
N PRO A 186 10.27 5.62 -8.37
CA PRO A 186 10.45 7.04 -8.67
C PRO A 186 9.79 7.94 -7.62
N GLN A 187 10.49 8.97 -7.14
CA GLN A 187 9.95 9.90 -6.14
C GLN A 187 8.65 10.58 -6.58
N PRO A 188 8.45 10.97 -7.85
CA PRO A 188 7.18 11.55 -8.28
C PRO A 188 6.04 10.54 -8.43
N LEU A 189 6.30 9.24 -8.28
CA LEU A 189 5.30 8.18 -8.31
C LEU A 189 4.77 7.92 -6.90
N THR A 190 3.69 8.60 -6.53
CA THR A 190 3.15 8.60 -5.17
C THR A 190 1.69 8.19 -5.11
N LYS A 191 1.31 7.50 -4.05
CA LYS A 191 -0.07 7.15 -3.74
C LYS A 191 -0.93 8.41 -3.51
N SER A 192 -0.37 9.40 -2.81
CA SER A 192 -1.04 10.67 -2.49
C SER A 192 -1.47 11.45 -3.73
N ALA A 193 -0.63 11.52 -4.76
CA ALA A 193 -0.96 12.25 -5.99
C ALA A 193 -2.17 11.63 -6.71
N ALA A 194 -2.26 10.29 -6.75
CA ALA A 194 -3.40 9.59 -7.34
C ALA A 194 -4.67 9.74 -6.49
N VAL A 195 -4.54 9.69 -5.16
CA VAL A 195 -5.67 9.92 -4.23
C VAL A 195 -6.20 11.35 -4.33
N ALA A 196 -5.31 12.34 -4.45
CA ALA A 196 -5.71 13.74 -4.67
C ALA A 196 -6.52 13.90 -5.97
N GLU A 197 -6.16 13.19 -7.04
CA GLU A 197 -6.93 13.19 -8.28
C GLU A 197 -8.32 12.55 -8.08
N VAL A 198 -8.41 11.46 -7.32
CA VAL A 198 -9.72 10.86 -6.96
C VAL A 198 -10.55 11.88 -6.15
N ALA A 199 -9.96 12.52 -5.15
CA ALA A 199 -10.65 13.54 -4.34
C ALA A 199 -11.19 14.68 -5.21
N ARG A 200 -10.38 15.17 -6.16
CA ARG A 200 -10.79 16.20 -7.12
C ARG A 200 -11.97 15.74 -8.00
N ARG A 201 -11.95 14.50 -8.50
CA ARG A 201 -13.04 13.94 -9.35
C ARG A 201 -14.32 13.71 -8.59
N THR A 202 -14.24 13.30 -7.33
CA THR A 202 -15.41 13.03 -6.48
C THR A 202 -15.93 14.25 -5.74
N GLY A 203 -15.18 15.35 -5.71
CA GLY A 203 -15.46 16.52 -4.89
C GLY A 203 -15.37 16.22 -3.39
N ALA A 204 -14.58 15.22 -3.00
CA ALA A 204 -14.38 14.88 -1.59
C ALA A 204 -13.66 16.00 -0.86
N SER A 205 -14.15 16.29 0.35
CA SER A 205 -13.61 17.33 1.22
C SER A 205 -12.76 16.78 2.36
N GLU A 206 -12.68 15.47 2.48
CA GLU A 206 -11.91 14.78 3.52
C GLU A 206 -11.29 13.50 2.95
N ILE A 207 -10.04 13.23 3.33
CA ILE A 207 -9.28 12.02 2.99
C ILE A 207 -8.92 11.30 4.28
N LEU A 208 -9.38 10.06 4.41
CA LEU A 208 -8.95 9.13 5.45
C LEU A 208 -7.99 8.13 4.83
N ALA A 209 -6.86 7.83 5.48
CA ALA A 209 -5.86 6.94 4.91
C ALA A 209 -5.29 5.93 5.90
N ALA A 210 -4.81 4.78 5.38
CA ALA A 210 -4.00 3.83 6.13
C ALA A 210 -2.87 3.22 5.29
N GLY A 211 -1.76 2.87 5.96
CA GLY A 211 -0.60 2.23 5.34
C GLY A 211 0.44 1.81 6.35
N ASP A 212 1.35 0.89 5.98
CA ASP A 212 2.36 0.30 6.87
C ASP A 212 3.81 0.60 6.47
N SER A 213 4.04 1.06 5.24
CA SER A 213 5.38 1.18 4.64
C SER A 213 5.80 2.63 4.37
N LEU A 214 7.10 2.86 4.12
CA LEU A 214 7.59 4.19 3.70
C LEU A 214 6.93 4.69 2.41
N LEU A 215 6.46 3.78 1.54
CA LEU A 215 5.70 4.14 0.34
C LEU A 215 4.28 4.62 0.63
N ASP A 216 3.82 4.53 1.89
CA ASP A 216 2.54 5.06 2.35
C ASP A 216 2.69 6.39 3.10
N ALA A 217 3.92 6.78 3.43
CA ALA A 217 4.16 7.98 4.22
C ALA A 217 3.58 9.25 3.55
N ASP A 218 3.72 9.37 2.23
CA ASP A 218 3.17 10.49 1.46
C ASP A 218 1.64 10.51 1.48
N LEU A 219 1.00 9.33 1.37
CA LEU A 219 -0.44 9.18 1.48
C LEU A 219 -0.95 9.59 2.86
N LEU A 220 -0.29 9.10 3.91
CA LEU A 220 -0.65 9.41 5.29
C LEU A 220 -0.45 10.89 5.61
N LEU A 221 0.62 11.53 5.10
CA LEU A 221 0.86 12.97 5.27
C LEU A 221 -0.16 13.85 4.54
N ALA A 222 -0.67 13.39 3.41
CA ALA A 222 -1.67 14.12 2.61
C ALA A 222 -3.11 13.91 3.09
N ALA A 223 -3.34 12.95 3.98
CA ALA A 223 -4.67 12.68 4.53
C ALA A 223 -5.04 13.67 5.65
N ASP A 224 -6.33 13.90 5.85
CA ASP A 224 -6.84 14.66 7.00
C ASP A 224 -6.72 13.86 8.31
N ARG A 225 -6.88 12.54 8.23
CA ARG A 225 -6.66 11.59 9.33
C ARG A 225 -6.09 10.29 8.78
N GLY A 226 -5.10 9.75 9.49
CA GLY A 226 -4.43 8.52 9.09
C GLY A 226 -4.31 7.49 10.21
N TRP A 227 -4.08 6.23 9.82
CA TRP A 227 -3.79 5.13 10.73
C TRP A 227 -2.66 4.27 10.17
N ARG A 228 -1.75 3.88 11.04
CA ARG A 228 -0.74 2.87 10.73
C ARG A 228 -0.78 1.73 11.74
N PRO A 229 -0.55 0.47 11.31
CA PRO A 229 -0.46 -0.65 12.23
C PRO A 229 0.77 -0.55 13.16
N GLY A 230 0.80 -1.35 14.22
CA GLY A 230 1.95 -1.51 15.13
C GLY A 230 3.13 -2.29 14.53
N HIS A 231 3.08 -2.62 13.24
CA HIS A 231 4.12 -3.31 12.48
C HIS A 231 4.36 -2.59 11.15
N GLY A 232 5.34 -3.07 10.38
CA GLY A 232 5.68 -2.49 9.08
C GLY A 232 6.81 -1.47 9.17
N GLU A 233 7.24 -1.00 8.01
CA GLU A 233 8.43 -0.14 7.89
C GLU A 233 8.27 1.19 8.65
N LEU A 234 7.05 1.77 8.64
CA LEU A 234 6.75 2.99 9.40
C LEU A 234 6.83 2.77 10.91
N ALA A 235 6.32 1.63 11.42
CA ALA A 235 6.42 1.31 12.84
C ALA A 235 7.86 1.02 13.25
N ASP A 236 8.59 0.24 12.45
CA ASP A 236 9.97 -0.15 12.72
C ASP A 236 10.93 1.05 12.71
N SER A 237 10.64 2.09 11.91
CA SER A 237 11.39 3.36 11.87
C SER A 237 10.95 4.39 12.91
N GLY A 238 9.90 4.13 13.69
CA GLY A 238 9.34 5.10 14.64
C GLY A 238 8.65 6.30 13.97
N TRP A 239 8.27 6.17 12.70
CA TRP A 239 7.62 7.25 11.96
C TRP A 239 6.28 7.66 12.59
N SER A 240 6.02 8.95 12.65
CA SER A 240 4.77 9.51 13.20
C SER A 240 4.42 10.85 12.55
N ALA A 241 3.14 11.19 12.54
CA ALA A 241 2.64 12.51 12.18
C ALA A 241 1.46 12.88 13.09
N PRO A 242 1.20 14.17 13.37
CA PRO A 242 0.21 14.60 14.39
C PRO A 242 -1.22 14.10 14.15
N HIS A 243 -1.63 13.93 12.89
CA HIS A 243 -2.96 13.49 12.46
C HIS A 243 -3.01 11.99 12.12
N VAL A 244 -1.92 11.26 12.38
CA VAL A 244 -1.82 9.81 12.14
C VAL A 244 -1.76 9.07 13.46
N THR A 245 -2.73 8.18 13.67
CA THR A 245 -2.78 7.30 14.84
C THR A 245 -1.92 6.07 14.59
N ALA A 246 -0.94 5.86 15.44
CA ALA A 246 -0.18 4.63 15.51
C ALA A 246 -0.96 3.60 16.34
N LEU A 247 -1.42 2.53 15.73
CA LEU A 247 -2.09 1.43 16.42
C LEU A 247 -1.06 0.57 17.15
N GLU A 248 -1.48 -0.05 18.25
CA GLU A 248 -0.69 -1.06 18.97
C GLU A 248 -0.84 -2.44 18.33
N GLU A 249 -2.00 -2.69 17.71
CA GLU A 249 -2.33 -3.94 17.05
C GLU A 249 -1.35 -4.26 15.92
N ARG A 250 -1.07 -5.56 15.79
CA ARG A 250 -0.15 -6.11 14.79
C ARG A 250 -0.83 -7.24 14.01
N GLY A 251 -0.27 -7.57 12.85
CA GLY A 251 -0.83 -8.62 12.00
C GLY A 251 -2.27 -8.32 11.59
N VAL A 252 -3.06 -9.37 11.40
CA VAL A 252 -4.43 -9.27 10.89
C VAL A 252 -5.38 -8.50 11.83
N ALA A 253 -5.09 -8.44 13.12
CA ALA A 253 -5.86 -7.66 14.10
C ALA A 253 -5.76 -6.14 13.82
N ALA A 254 -4.59 -5.66 13.36
CA ALA A 254 -4.43 -4.27 12.97
C ALA A 254 -5.32 -3.91 11.77
N GLY A 255 -5.45 -4.81 10.79
CA GLY A 255 -6.35 -4.60 9.65
C GLY A 255 -7.81 -4.45 10.07
N GLU A 256 -8.25 -5.23 11.04
CA GLU A 256 -9.60 -5.11 11.61
C GLU A 256 -9.78 -3.76 12.32
N GLU A 257 -8.82 -3.34 13.15
CA GLU A 257 -8.90 -2.08 13.87
C GLU A 257 -8.83 -0.85 12.92
N ILE A 258 -8.06 -0.93 11.83
CA ILE A 258 -8.04 0.10 10.78
C ILE A 258 -9.44 0.28 10.18
N VAL A 259 -10.12 -0.83 9.81
CA VAL A 259 -11.48 -0.72 9.25
C VAL A 259 -12.46 -0.14 10.26
N ARG A 260 -12.37 -0.52 11.54
CA ARG A 260 -13.16 0.09 12.63
C ARG A 260 -12.89 1.59 12.76
N ALA A 261 -11.63 1.99 12.67
CA ALA A 261 -11.22 3.39 12.73
C ALA A 261 -11.76 4.19 11.55
N PHE A 262 -11.75 3.65 10.34
CA PHE A 262 -12.38 4.27 9.17
C PHE A 262 -13.89 4.47 9.37
N ILE A 263 -14.60 3.47 9.90
CA ILE A 263 -16.05 3.61 10.19
C ILE A 263 -16.29 4.73 11.21
N ARG A 264 -15.52 4.78 12.31
CA ARG A 264 -15.62 5.85 13.29
C ARG A 264 -15.29 7.22 12.69
N GLY A 265 -14.31 7.25 11.77
CA GLY A 265 -13.87 8.46 11.10
C GLY A 265 -14.85 8.99 10.05
N ALA A 266 -15.49 8.10 9.28
CA ALA A 266 -16.41 8.47 8.22
C ALA A 266 -17.79 8.94 8.72
N VAL A 267 -18.14 8.65 9.97
CA VAL A 267 -19.38 9.16 10.58
C VAL A 267 -19.11 10.59 11.12
N PRO A 268 -19.78 11.62 10.61
CA PRO A 268 -19.64 12.95 11.18
C PRO A 268 -20.04 12.89 12.66
N PRO A 269 -19.36 13.65 13.56
CA PRO A 269 -19.76 13.72 14.96
C PRO A 269 -21.23 14.12 15.01
N SER A 270 -22.06 13.27 15.62
CA SER A 270 -23.45 13.63 15.89
C SER A 270 -23.41 14.91 16.71
N HIS A 271 -23.88 16.01 16.13
CA HIS A 271 -24.10 17.22 16.91
C HIS A 271 -25.09 16.85 18.02
N ALA A 272 -24.56 16.62 19.21
CA ALA A 272 -25.38 16.57 20.42
C ALA A 272 -26.09 17.93 20.50
N ARG A 273 -27.42 17.89 20.32
CA ARG A 273 -28.27 19.03 20.54
C ARG A 273 -28.44 19.24 22.05
#